data_4efd3692376f647362d3dd7ad337b644
#
_entry.id   4efd3692376f647362d3dd7ad337b644
#
_cell.length_a   1.000
_cell.length_b   1.000
_cell.length_c   1.000
_cell.angle_alpha   90.00
_cell.angle_beta   90.00
_cell.angle_gamma   90.00
#
_symmetry.space_group_name_H-M   'P 1'
#
loop_
_entity.id
_entity.type
_entity.pdbx_description
1 polymer ?
#
loop_
_entity_poly.entity_id
_entity_poly.type
_entity_poly.pdbx_seq_one_letter_code
_entity_poly.pdbx_strand_id
1 'polypeptide(L)'
;LVLFGAKGRHLLRGGRDVNLWRIPRPTFGNHPTPKPVGLMARAIRNSTDAGGVVLDAFMGEGPTGVACAKLGRRFVGIEMDAAYFETACRRVEEAHRQPDMFIEAPPKAEQLSLLGEG
;
A
#
# COMPACT_ATOMS: atom_id res chain seq x y z
N LEU A 1 -6.33 -14.93 -6.16
CA LEU A 1 -5.78 -14.55 -7.46
C LEU A 1 -5.75 -13.03 -7.56
N VAL A 2 -4.61 -12.49 -7.92
CA VAL A 2 -4.45 -11.08 -8.22
C VAL A 2 -4.09 -10.96 -9.71
N LEU A 3 -4.85 -10.14 -10.44
CA LEU A 3 -4.59 -9.85 -11.84
C LEU A 3 -3.92 -8.47 -11.94
N PHE A 4 -2.91 -8.38 -12.77
CA PHE A 4 -2.22 -7.14 -13.08
C PHE A 4 -2.45 -6.73 -14.53
N GLY A 5 -2.76 -5.47 -14.74
CA GLY A 5 -2.88 -4.87 -16.05
C GLY A 5 -2.30 -3.46 -16.06
N ALA A 6 -1.70 -3.07 -17.17
CA ALA A 6 -1.17 -1.74 -17.33
C ALA A 6 -1.49 -1.19 -18.73
N LYS A 7 -1.76 0.10 -18.80
CA LYS A 7 -1.83 0.83 -20.06
C LYS A 7 -0.46 1.41 -20.37
N GLY A 8 0.13 0.96 -21.48
CA GLY A 8 1.48 1.35 -21.87
C GLY A 8 2.56 0.55 -21.13
N ARG A 9 3.77 1.09 -21.10
CA ARG A 9 4.92 0.44 -20.47
C ARG A 9 4.88 0.63 -18.96
N HIS A 10 4.83 -0.48 -18.23
CA HIS A 10 4.94 -0.50 -16.78
C HIS A 10 6.35 -0.91 -16.36
N LEU A 11 6.94 -0.15 -15.45
CA LEU A 11 8.21 -0.47 -14.82
C LEU A 11 7.99 -0.79 -13.34
N LEU A 12 8.48 -1.95 -12.90
CA LEU A 12 8.49 -2.30 -11.48
C LEU A 12 9.46 -1.38 -10.72
N ARG A 13 9.00 -0.77 -9.62
CA ARG A 13 9.80 0.18 -8.82
C ARG A 13 10.79 -0.50 -7.90
N GLY A 14 10.53 -1.74 -7.50
CA GLY A 14 11.35 -2.49 -6.55
C GLY A 14 12.26 -3.55 -7.19
N GLY A 15 12.47 -3.53 -8.50
CA GLY A 15 13.16 -4.61 -9.22
C GLY A 15 12.21 -5.77 -9.54
N ARG A 16 12.77 -6.93 -9.88
CA ARG A 16 11.97 -8.12 -10.18
C ARG A 16 11.30 -8.65 -8.93
N ASP A 17 9.99 -8.72 -8.95
CA ASP A 17 9.23 -9.43 -7.93
C ASP A 17 8.86 -10.84 -8.41
N VAL A 18 8.61 -11.73 -7.46
CA VAL A 18 8.16 -13.09 -7.75
C VAL A 18 6.67 -13.08 -8.13
N ASN A 19 6.24 -14.04 -8.93
CA ASN A 19 4.85 -14.17 -9.35
C ASN A 19 3.97 -14.93 -8.33
N LEU A 20 4.55 -15.43 -7.25
CA LEU A 20 3.83 -16.06 -6.14
C LEU A 20 4.15 -15.34 -4.82
N TRP A 21 3.14 -14.70 -4.25
CA TRP A 21 3.25 -14.01 -2.96
C TRP A 21 2.58 -14.82 -1.86
N ARG A 22 3.31 -15.10 -0.79
CA ARG A 22 2.77 -15.74 0.41
C ARG A 22 2.56 -14.66 1.46
N ILE A 23 1.32 -14.29 1.70
CA ILE A 23 0.93 -13.26 2.66
C ILE A 23 -0.07 -13.86 3.62
N PRO A 24 0.17 -13.79 4.94
CA PRO A 24 -0.76 -14.28 5.95
C PRO A 24 -2.11 -13.56 5.84
N ARG A 25 -3.19 -14.30 6.04
CA ARG A 25 -4.52 -13.70 6.17
C ARG A 25 -4.63 -13.01 7.53
N PRO A 26 -5.22 -11.81 7.59
CA PRO A 26 -5.57 -11.22 8.88
C PRO A 26 -6.60 -12.09 9.59
N THR A 27 -6.38 -12.32 10.87
CA THR A 27 -7.26 -13.14 11.71
C THR A 27 -8.37 -12.34 12.39
N PHE A 28 -8.42 -11.03 12.18
CA PHE A 28 -9.33 -10.12 12.87
C PHE A 28 -10.10 -9.23 11.88
N GLY A 29 -11.40 -9.09 12.13
CA GLY A 29 -12.29 -8.22 11.40
C GLY A 29 -13.67 -8.87 11.17
N ASN A 30 -14.70 -8.06 11.11
CA ASN A 30 -16.08 -8.49 10.85
C ASN A 30 -16.36 -8.73 9.36
N HIS A 31 -15.39 -8.50 8.51
CA HIS A 31 -15.54 -8.71 7.06
C HIS A 31 -15.30 -10.18 6.72
N PRO A 32 -16.20 -10.83 5.97
CA PRO A 32 -16.07 -12.25 5.62
C PRO A 32 -14.81 -12.57 4.80
N THR A 33 -14.23 -11.58 4.12
CA THR A 33 -13.01 -11.76 3.32
C THR A 33 -12.10 -10.52 3.40
N PRO A 34 -11.51 -10.22 4.58
CA PRO A 34 -10.61 -9.08 4.69
C PRO A 34 -9.35 -9.31 3.84
N LYS A 35 -9.00 -8.34 3.02
CA LYS A 35 -7.74 -8.37 2.26
C LYS A 35 -6.58 -7.95 3.16
N PRO A 36 -5.46 -8.67 3.15
CA PRO A 36 -4.30 -8.30 3.95
C PRO A 36 -3.73 -6.94 3.50
N VAL A 37 -3.47 -6.04 4.44
CA VAL A 37 -2.79 -4.77 4.17
C VAL A 37 -1.43 -4.98 3.51
N GLY A 38 -0.70 -6.02 3.91
CA GLY A 38 0.59 -6.39 3.32
C GLY A 38 0.52 -6.72 1.84
N LEU A 39 -0.57 -7.32 1.36
CA LEU A 39 -0.81 -7.56 -0.06
C LEU A 39 -0.94 -6.24 -0.83
N MET A 40 -1.76 -5.33 -0.31
CA MET A 40 -1.96 -4.01 -0.89
C MET A 40 -0.65 -3.21 -0.89
N ALA A 41 0.08 -3.22 0.22
CA ALA A 41 1.36 -2.54 0.35
C ALA A 41 2.37 -3.01 -0.70
N ARG A 42 2.47 -4.31 -0.93
CA ARG A 42 3.37 -4.88 -1.93
C ARG A 42 3.01 -4.43 -3.35
N ALA A 43 1.73 -4.51 -3.73
CA ALA A 43 1.26 -4.06 -5.03
C ALA A 43 1.49 -2.56 -5.25
N ILE A 44 1.20 -1.74 -4.24
CA ILE A 44 1.39 -0.29 -4.29
C ILE A 44 2.87 0.06 -4.45
N ARG A 45 3.73 -0.56 -3.66
CA ARG A 45 5.18 -0.33 -3.72
C ARG A 45 5.78 -0.68 -5.07
N ASN A 46 5.31 -1.76 -5.69
CA ASN A 46 5.78 -2.22 -7.00
C ASN A 46 5.33 -1.31 -8.16
N SER A 47 4.24 -0.59 -8.01
CA SER A 47 3.57 0.10 -9.11
C SER A 47 3.50 1.62 -8.97
N THR A 48 3.88 2.17 -7.82
CA THR A 48 3.83 3.61 -7.55
C THR A 48 5.10 4.09 -6.87
N ASP A 49 5.38 5.38 -7.02
CA ASP A 49 6.42 6.08 -6.25
C ASP A 49 5.81 6.76 -5.03
N ALA A 50 6.64 7.15 -4.05
CA ALA A 50 6.20 7.95 -2.92
C ALA A 50 5.50 9.23 -3.42
N GLY A 51 4.39 9.60 -2.80
CA GLY A 51 3.55 10.72 -3.22
C GLY A 51 2.62 10.42 -4.40
N GLY A 52 2.72 9.24 -5.02
CA GLY A 52 1.81 8.79 -6.07
C GLY A 52 0.37 8.66 -5.58
N VAL A 53 -0.58 8.65 -6.51
CA VAL A 53 -2.02 8.53 -6.21
C VAL A 53 -2.49 7.11 -6.50
N VAL A 54 -3.19 6.51 -5.54
CA VAL A 54 -3.81 5.20 -5.65
C VAL A 54 -5.33 5.36 -5.55
N LEU A 55 -6.05 4.79 -6.51
CA LEU A 55 -7.50 4.71 -6.51
C LEU A 55 -7.95 3.29 -6.20
N ASP A 56 -8.87 3.16 -5.24
CA ASP A 56 -9.60 1.92 -4.98
C ASP A 56 -11.11 2.20 -5.02
N ALA A 57 -11.75 1.79 -6.12
CA ALA A 57 -13.17 2.03 -6.34
C ALA A 57 -14.10 1.12 -5.51
N PHE A 58 -13.56 0.11 -4.84
CA PHE A 58 -14.27 -0.87 -4.01
C PHE A 58 -13.49 -1.10 -2.71
N MET A 59 -13.25 -0.03 -1.96
CA MET A 59 -12.27 -0.05 -0.87
C MET A 59 -12.69 -0.90 0.34
N GLY A 60 -13.97 -1.20 0.51
CA GLY A 60 -14.45 -1.93 1.68
C GLY A 60 -14.05 -1.27 2.99
N GLU A 61 -13.38 -2.00 3.87
CA GLU A 61 -12.83 -1.49 5.15
C GLU A 61 -11.49 -0.76 5.01
N GLY A 62 -11.03 -0.47 3.79
CA GLY A 62 -9.92 0.40 3.49
C GLY A 62 -8.51 -0.15 3.62
N PRO A 63 -8.24 -1.45 3.39
CA PRO A 63 -6.86 -1.97 3.48
C PRO A 63 -5.88 -1.31 2.52
N THR A 64 -6.34 -0.94 1.33
CA THR A 64 -5.55 -0.19 0.34
C THR A 64 -5.19 1.20 0.88
N GLY A 65 -6.15 1.90 1.48
CA GLY A 65 -5.92 3.22 2.06
C GLY A 65 -4.97 3.18 3.25
N VAL A 66 -5.08 2.16 4.10
CA VAL A 66 -4.14 1.93 5.21
C VAL A 66 -2.72 1.72 4.68
N ALA A 67 -2.55 0.89 3.64
CA ALA A 67 -1.26 0.67 3.01
C ALA A 67 -0.69 1.97 2.40
N CYS A 68 -1.52 2.77 1.73
CA CYS A 68 -1.12 4.07 1.18
C CYS A 68 -0.63 5.02 2.26
N ALA A 69 -1.37 5.14 3.37
CA ALA A 69 -0.98 5.98 4.50
C ALA A 69 0.39 5.60 5.05
N LYS A 70 0.64 4.30 5.21
CA LYS A 70 1.92 3.77 5.70
C LYS A 70 3.07 3.93 4.72
N LEU A 71 2.80 3.94 3.43
CA LEU A 71 3.81 4.03 2.37
C LEU A 71 3.99 5.46 1.81
N GLY A 72 3.27 6.44 2.34
CA GLY A 72 3.36 7.82 1.87
C GLY A 72 2.77 8.04 0.47
N ARG A 73 1.76 7.26 0.08
CA ARG A 73 0.99 7.47 -1.15
C ARG A 73 -0.31 8.21 -0.83
N ARG A 74 -0.78 9.01 -1.77
CA ARG A 74 -2.11 9.61 -1.70
C ARG A 74 -3.16 8.58 -2.07
N PHE A 75 -4.31 8.64 -1.44
CA PHE A 75 -5.36 7.64 -1.62
C PHE A 75 -6.71 8.28 -1.95
N VAL A 76 -7.40 7.69 -2.91
CA VAL A 76 -8.80 7.97 -3.20
C VAL A 76 -9.56 6.65 -3.12
N GLY A 77 -10.49 6.53 -2.20
CA GLY A 77 -11.31 5.33 -2.01
C GLY A 77 -12.78 5.61 -2.26
N ILE A 78 -13.48 4.63 -2.77
CA ILE A 78 -14.93 4.67 -2.99
C ILE A 78 -15.53 3.43 -2.33
N GLU A 79 -16.57 3.63 -1.52
CA GLU A 79 -17.34 2.57 -0.90
C GLU A 79 -18.81 2.97 -0.80
N MET A 80 -19.71 2.09 -1.22
CA MET A 80 -21.16 2.32 -1.20
C MET A 80 -21.80 2.01 0.16
N ASP A 81 -21.23 1.06 0.91
CA ASP A 81 -21.73 0.70 2.24
C ASP A 81 -21.24 1.70 3.26
N ALA A 82 -22.17 2.40 3.92
CA ALA A 82 -21.86 3.45 4.88
C ALA A 82 -21.04 2.94 6.09
N ALA A 83 -21.33 1.73 6.58
CA ALA A 83 -20.62 1.15 7.71
C ALA A 83 -19.17 0.80 7.34
N TYR A 84 -18.96 0.23 6.17
CA TYR A 84 -17.61 -0.03 5.66
C TYR A 84 -16.86 1.26 5.37
N PHE A 85 -17.52 2.25 4.80
CA PHE A 85 -16.93 3.57 4.55
C PHE A 85 -16.43 4.23 5.84
N GLU A 86 -17.23 4.25 6.90
CA GLU A 86 -16.82 4.82 8.20
C GLU A 86 -15.66 4.04 8.82
N THR A 87 -15.69 2.72 8.72
CA THR A 87 -14.59 1.87 9.19
C THR A 87 -13.30 2.16 8.41
N ALA A 88 -13.39 2.30 7.09
CA ALA A 88 -12.26 2.64 6.25
C ALA A 88 -11.67 4.00 6.63
N CYS A 89 -12.50 5.03 6.78
CA CYS A 89 -12.05 6.37 7.17
C CYS A 89 -11.29 6.33 8.50
N ARG A 90 -11.84 5.69 9.52
CA ARG A 90 -11.20 5.54 10.83
C ARG A 90 -9.85 4.83 10.74
N ARG A 91 -9.79 3.72 10.02
CA ARG A 91 -8.56 2.93 9.86
C ARG A 91 -7.46 3.69 9.11
N VAL A 92 -7.83 4.42 8.06
CA VAL A 92 -6.89 5.24 7.29
C VAL A 92 -6.37 6.41 8.13
N GLU A 93 -7.25 7.10 8.88
CA GLU A 93 -6.84 8.16 9.80
C GLU A 93 -5.90 7.64 10.88
N GLU A 94 -6.19 6.49 11.47
CA GLU A 94 -5.32 5.86 12.47
C GLU A 94 -3.96 5.50 11.87
N ALA A 95 -3.93 4.97 10.66
CA ALA A 95 -2.69 4.67 9.97
C ALA A 95 -1.83 5.92 9.69
N HIS A 96 -2.46 7.05 9.41
CA HIS A 96 -1.76 8.33 9.27
C HIS A 96 -1.15 8.84 10.59
N ARG A 97 -1.78 8.51 11.72
CA ARG A 97 -1.24 8.88 13.05
C ARG A 97 -0.09 7.98 13.49
N GLN A 98 0.03 6.79 12.92
CA GLN A 98 1.06 5.79 13.24
C GLN A 98 1.84 5.38 11.99
N PRO A 99 2.62 6.30 11.38
CA PRO A 99 3.23 6.03 10.08
C PRO A 99 4.37 4.99 10.12
N ASP A 100 4.88 4.62 11.28
CA ASP A 100 6.23 4.07 11.40
C ASP A 100 6.37 2.55 11.18
N MET A 101 5.30 1.79 11.00
CA MET A 101 5.41 0.33 10.98
C MET A 101 5.84 -0.27 9.64
N PHE A 102 5.87 0.48 8.53
CA PHE A 102 6.21 -0.02 7.19
C PHE A 102 7.02 0.94 6.32
N ILE A 103 7.48 2.04 6.88
CA ILE A 103 8.45 2.89 6.20
C ILE A 103 9.78 2.15 6.27
N GLU A 104 10.15 1.50 5.17
CA GLU A 104 11.56 1.22 4.96
C GLU A 104 12.28 2.56 5.07
N ALA A 105 13.20 2.65 6.02
CA ALA A 105 14.07 3.81 6.13
C ALA A 105 14.58 4.14 4.73
N PRO A 106 14.57 5.42 4.32
CA PRO A 106 15.20 5.80 3.07
C PRO A 106 16.60 5.19 3.06
N PRO A 107 17.09 4.74 1.89
CA PRO A 107 18.41 4.15 1.80
C PRO A 107 19.37 5.08 2.54
N LYS A 108 20.04 4.53 3.54
CA LYS A 108 20.84 5.29 4.50
C LYS A 108 21.73 6.26 3.75
N ALA A 109 21.91 7.45 4.31
CA ALA A 109 22.80 8.49 3.82
C ALA A 109 24.23 8.02 3.49
N GLU A 110 24.60 6.83 3.92
CA GLU A 110 25.83 6.14 3.51
C GLU A 110 25.99 5.99 1.99
N GLN A 111 24.90 5.83 1.24
CA GLN A 111 25.01 5.79 -0.22
C GLN A 111 25.32 7.15 -0.84
N LEU A 112 24.89 8.23 -0.19
CA LEU A 112 25.20 9.58 -0.62
C LEU A 112 26.63 9.99 -0.27
N SER A 113 27.17 9.51 0.84
CA SER A 113 28.56 9.76 1.21
C SER A 113 29.55 9.06 0.30
N LEU A 114 29.26 7.82 -0.12
CA LEU A 114 30.07 7.09 -1.08
C LEU A 114 30.08 7.74 -2.48
N LEU A 115 29.00 8.40 -2.87
CA LEU A 115 28.91 9.15 -4.11
C LEU A 115 29.56 10.54 -4.02
N GLY A 116 29.69 11.09 -2.82
CA GLY A 116 30.33 12.37 -2.55
C GLY A 116 31.87 12.30 -2.44
N GLU A 117 32.42 11.12 -2.21
CA GLU A 117 33.86 10.88 -2.07
C GLU A 117 34.55 10.45 -3.37
N GLY A 118 33.76 10.24 -4.42
CA GLY A 118 34.26 9.94 -5.77
C GLY A 118 34.56 11.22 -6.53
#